data_df846bbfc49e214811bc50684964d0df
#
_entry.id   df846bbfc49e214811bc50684964d0df
#
_cell.length_a   1.000
_cell.length_b   1.000
_cell.length_c   1.000
_cell.angle_alpha   90.00
_cell.angle_beta   90.00
_cell.angle_gamma   90.00
#
_symmetry.space_group_name_H-M   'P 1'
#
loop_
_entity.id
_entity.type
_entity.pdbx_description
1 polymer ?
#
loop_
_entity_poly.entity_id
_entity_poly.type
_entity_poly.pdbx_seq_one_letter_code
_entity_poly.pdbx_strand_id
1 'polypeptide(L)'
;EHLEFLSIKVQDGPLTSRLQHIQVGDKIIVGRKPTGTLLIDYLLPGKNLYLLSTGTGMAPFLSVIRDPETYERFEKVILVHGVREVKELAYHDYLTQELPKHEFLGDMVSKQFLYYPTVTREPYQNQGRLTDAIESGKLFTNLGLPPFDAARDRVMICGSPQMLKDLKRMLENRHFKEGNTTTPGDFVIERAFADQ
;
A
#
# COMPACT_ATOMS: atom_id res chain seq x y z
N GLU A 1 -14.15 -10.28 -16.09
CA GLU A 1 -13.04 -10.36 -15.10
C GLU A 1 -11.71 -10.21 -15.82
N HIS A 2 -10.81 -9.41 -15.29
CA HIS A 2 -9.43 -9.28 -15.77
C HIS A 2 -8.49 -9.20 -14.55
N LEU A 3 -7.22 -9.54 -14.78
CA LEU A 3 -6.15 -9.38 -13.81
C LEU A 3 -5.28 -8.21 -14.24
N GLU A 4 -4.89 -7.37 -13.29
CA GLU A 4 -4.00 -6.24 -13.50
C GLU A 4 -2.70 -6.48 -12.74
N PHE A 5 -1.56 -6.23 -13.38
CA PHE A 5 -0.25 -6.41 -12.78
C PHE A 5 0.57 -5.12 -12.90
N LEU A 6 1.13 -4.66 -11.80
CA LEU A 6 2.11 -3.57 -11.78
C LEU A 6 3.52 -4.15 -11.67
N SER A 7 4.36 -3.90 -12.67
CA SER A 7 5.73 -4.41 -12.72
C SER A 7 6.71 -3.31 -13.07
N ILE A 8 7.88 -3.31 -12.40
CA ILE A 8 9.02 -2.48 -12.82
C ILE A 8 9.79 -3.17 -13.95
N LYS A 9 10.50 -2.36 -14.74
CA LYS A 9 11.44 -2.87 -15.76
C LYS A 9 12.82 -3.01 -15.14
N VAL A 10 13.24 -4.24 -14.87
CA VAL A 10 14.61 -4.56 -14.45
C VAL A 10 15.31 -5.23 -15.63
N GLN A 11 16.37 -4.61 -16.16
CA GLN A 11 17.03 -5.07 -17.41
C GLN A 11 17.48 -6.53 -17.32
N ASP A 12 18.10 -6.93 -16.22
CA ASP A 12 18.63 -8.27 -16.00
C ASP A 12 17.74 -9.13 -15.08
N GLY A 13 16.52 -8.68 -14.80
CA GLY A 13 15.57 -9.40 -13.98
C GLY A 13 15.06 -10.66 -14.69
N PRO A 14 15.02 -11.84 -14.03
CA PRO A 14 14.67 -13.11 -14.68
C PRO A 14 13.27 -13.13 -15.29
N LEU A 15 12.32 -12.38 -14.73
CA LEU A 15 10.94 -12.25 -15.21
C LEU A 15 10.70 -10.92 -15.91
N THR A 16 11.06 -9.81 -15.28
CA THR A 16 10.69 -8.46 -15.73
C THR A 16 11.42 -8.06 -17.02
N SER A 17 12.64 -8.60 -17.27
CA SER A 17 13.35 -8.43 -18.56
C SER A 17 12.57 -8.99 -19.74
N ARG A 18 11.72 -10.01 -19.52
CA ARG A 18 10.85 -10.63 -20.53
C ARG A 18 9.49 -9.93 -20.60
N LEU A 19 8.87 -9.69 -19.45
CA LEU A 19 7.55 -9.05 -19.38
C LEU A 19 7.51 -7.67 -20.03
N GLN A 20 8.63 -6.91 -19.99
CA GLN A 20 8.68 -5.60 -20.63
C GLN A 20 8.49 -5.61 -22.16
N HIS A 21 8.57 -6.77 -22.81
CA HIS A 21 8.44 -6.94 -24.26
C HIS A 21 7.08 -7.52 -24.71
N ILE A 22 6.21 -7.88 -23.76
CA ILE A 22 4.89 -8.44 -24.11
C ILE A 22 4.05 -7.42 -24.88
N GLN A 23 3.27 -7.93 -25.81
CA GLN A 23 2.40 -7.17 -26.70
C GLN A 23 0.94 -7.60 -26.50
N VAL A 24 0.01 -6.77 -26.95
CA VAL A 24 -1.42 -7.14 -26.96
C VAL A 24 -1.62 -8.39 -27.80
N GLY A 25 -2.22 -9.42 -27.19
CA GLY A 25 -2.43 -10.73 -27.81
C GLY A 25 -1.45 -11.81 -27.36
N ASP A 26 -0.35 -11.45 -26.69
CA ASP A 26 0.57 -12.42 -26.11
C ASP A 26 -0.08 -13.17 -24.95
N LYS A 27 0.33 -14.43 -24.78
CA LYS A 27 -0.16 -15.29 -23.70
C LYS A 27 0.88 -15.37 -22.58
N ILE A 28 0.42 -15.18 -21.36
CA ILE A 28 1.23 -15.38 -20.15
C ILE A 28 0.62 -16.50 -19.28
N ILE A 29 1.46 -17.19 -18.54
CA ILE A 29 1.02 -18.22 -17.60
C ILE A 29 0.87 -17.56 -16.22
N VAL A 30 -0.32 -17.67 -15.66
CA VAL A 30 -0.63 -17.21 -14.30
C VAL A 30 -0.97 -18.42 -13.44
N GLY A 31 -0.38 -18.52 -12.26
CA GLY A 31 -0.69 -19.58 -11.29
C GLY A 31 -2.13 -19.50 -10.83
N ARG A 32 -2.81 -20.64 -10.71
CA ARG A 32 -4.22 -20.69 -10.26
C ARG A 32 -4.38 -20.38 -8.76
N LYS A 33 -3.36 -20.71 -7.96
CA LYS A 33 -3.39 -20.48 -6.51
C LYS A 33 -2.82 -19.10 -6.20
N PRO A 34 -3.61 -18.17 -5.67
CA PRO A 34 -3.09 -16.92 -5.16
C PRO A 34 -2.19 -17.18 -3.94
N THR A 35 -1.14 -16.40 -3.83
CA THR A 35 -0.24 -16.40 -2.67
C THR A 35 -0.06 -14.97 -2.19
N GLY A 36 0.19 -14.78 -0.92
CA GLY A 36 0.39 -13.47 -0.32
C GLY A 36 -0.16 -13.39 1.10
N THR A 37 0.19 -12.33 1.80
CA THR A 37 -0.16 -12.11 3.20
C THR A 37 -0.94 -10.81 3.43
N LEU A 38 -1.19 -10.02 2.38
CA LEU A 38 -1.88 -8.74 2.48
C LEU A 38 -3.39 -8.89 2.27
N LEU A 39 -4.02 -9.64 3.17
CA LEU A 39 -5.48 -9.76 3.25
C LEU A 39 -5.98 -9.07 4.52
N ILE A 40 -7.11 -8.38 4.43
CA ILE A 40 -7.75 -7.72 5.57
C ILE A 40 -8.18 -8.72 6.64
N ASP A 41 -8.38 -10.00 6.29
CA ASP A 41 -8.70 -11.09 7.21
C ASP A 41 -7.55 -11.47 8.16
N TYR A 42 -6.32 -11.09 7.83
CA TYR A 42 -5.17 -11.29 8.72
C TYR A 42 -4.95 -10.13 9.70
N LEU A 43 -5.86 -9.15 9.69
CA LEU A 43 -5.89 -8.06 10.65
C LEU A 43 -6.98 -8.26 11.70
N LEU A 44 -6.65 -7.90 12.94
CA LEU A 44 -7.63 -7.75 14.01
C LEU A 44 -8.65 -6.65 13.67
N PRO A 45 -9.85 -6.64 14.27
CA PRO A 45 -10.76 -5.51 14.14
C PRO A 45 -10.07 -4.19 14.53
N GLY A 46 -10.34 -3.13 13.76
CA GLY A 46 -9.76 -1.82 14.00
C GLY A 46 -10.60 -0.72 13.38
N LYS A 47 -10.24 0.53 13.67
CA LYS A 47 -10.97 1.71 13.20
C LYS A 47 -10.39 2.27 11.91
N ASN A 48 -9.07 2.39 11.82
CA ASN A 48 -8.37 2.91 10.66
C ASN A 48 -7.45 1.85 10.05
N LEU A 49 -7.37 1.83 8.73
CA LEU A 49 -6.44 0.99 7.98
C LEU A 49 -5.38 1.87 7.30
N TYR A 50 -4.12 1.67 7.65
CA TYR A 50 -2.99 2.31 6.99
C TYR A 50 -2.32 1.34 6.02
N LEU A 51 -2.21 1.74 4.76
CA LEU A 51 -1.57 1.02 3.66
C LEU A 51 -0.26 1.73 3.34
N LEU A 52 0.86 1.21 3.85
CA LEU A 52 2.17 1.84 3.77
C LEU A 52 3.01 1.20 2.66
N SER A 53 3.32 1.95 1.60
CA SER A 53 4.00 1.42 0.42
C SER A 53 5.18 2.26 -0.06
N THR A 54 6.12 1.59 -0.74
CA THR A 54 7.11 2.25 -1.60
C THR A 54 7.12 1.62 -2.99
N GLY A 55 7.22 2.46 -4.02
CA GLY A 55 7.28 2.02 -5.42
C GLY A 55 6.12 1.10 -5.80
N THR A 56 6.44 -0.05 -6.39
CA THR A 56 5.45 -1.06 -6.81
C THR A 56 4.78 -1.80 -5.65
N GLY A 57 5.24 -1.63 -4.42
CA GLY A 57 4.56 -2.14 -3.23
C GLY A 57 3.14 -1.59 -3.03
N MET A 58 2.75 -0.59 -3.81
CA MET A 58 1.37 -0.11 -3.86
C MET A 58 0.41 -1.10 -4.55
N ALA A 59 0.90 -1.96 -5.44
CA ALA A 59 0.06 -2.84 -6.27
C ALA A 59 -0.96 -3.67 -5.48
N PRO A 60 -0.59 -4.41 -4.41
CA PRO A 60 -1.57 -5.16 -3.63
C PRO A 60 -2.61 -4.27 -2.97
N PHE A 61 -2.27 -3.03 -2.63
CA PHE A 61 -3.20 -2.10 -2.01
C PHE A 61 -4.26 -1.56 -2.95
N LEU A 62 -4.03 -1.56 -4.26
CA LEU A 62 -5.08 -1.25 -5.24
C LEU A 62 -6.24 -2.25 -5.16
N SER A 63 -5.95 -3.53 -4.89
CA SER A 63 -6.97 -4.55 -4.66
C SER A 63 -7.78 -4.25 -3.40
N VAL A 64 -7.09 -3.98 -2.28
CA VAL A 64 -7.71 -3.64 -1.00
C VAL A 64 -8.58 -2.37 -1.10
N ILE A 65 -8.09 -1.33 -1.77
CA ILE A 65 -8.80 -0.05 -1.94
C ILE A 65 -10.04 -0.20 -2.84
N ARG A 66 -10.04 -1.16 -3.76
CA ARG A 66 -11.17 -1.43 -4.67
C ARG A 66 -12.20 -2.40 -4.08
N ASP A 67 -11.96 -2.94 -2.90
CA ASP A 67 -12.87 -3.85 -2.22
C ASP A 67 -13.84 -3.08 -1.31
N PRO A 68 -15.17 -3.18 -1.54
CA PRO A 68 -16.17 -2.56 -0.66
C PRO A 68 -16.04 -2.98 0.80
N GLU A 69 -15.69 -4.25 1.07
CA GLU A 69 -15.54 -4.78 2.43
C GLU A 69 -14.48 -3.99 3.22
N THR A 70 -13.46 -3.44 2.57
CA THR A 70 -12.48 -2.58 3.21
C THR A 70 -13.13 -1.36 3.88
N TYR A 71 -14.09 -0.74 3.22
CA TYR A 71 -14.79 0.45 3.74
C TYR A 71 -15.92 0.10 4.72
N GLU A 72 -16.42 -1.12 4.69
CA GLU A 72 -17.35 -1.64 5.70
C GLU A 72 -16.64 -1.92 7.03
N ARG A 73 -15.38 -2.36 6.96
CA ARG A 73 -14.57 -2.75 8.15
C ARG A 73 -13.84 -1.57 8.78
N PHE A 74 -13.49 -0.53 8.02
CA PHE A 74 -12.65 0.57 8.49
C PHE A 74 -13.29 1.93 8.25
N GLU A 75 -13.28 2.82 9.25
CA GLU A 75 -13.79 4.18 9.12
C GLU A 75 -12.91 5.06 8.24
N LYS A 76 -11.59 4.83 8.24
CA LYS A 76 -10.61 5.49 7.37
C LYS A 76 -9.65 4.48 6.76
N VAL A 77 -9.38 4.67 5.47
CA VAL A 77 -8.40 3.90 4.69
C VAL A 77 -7.36 4.89 4.19
N ILE A 78 -6.13 4.77 4.67
CA ILE A 78 -5.05 5.73 4.43
C ILE A 78 -3.95 5.08 3.61
N LEU A 79 -3.81 5.47 2.34
CA LEU A 79 -2.69 5.05 1.50
C LEU A 79 -1.54 6.03 1.60
N VAL A 80 -0.41 5.58 2.12
CA VAL A 80 0.86 6.32 2.10
C VAL A 80 1.77 5.72 1.05
N HIS A 81 2.06 6.46 -0.01
CA HIS A 81 2.84 5.98 -1.16
C HIS A 81 4.14 6.77 -1.31
N GLY A 82 5.26 6.15 -0.97
CA GLY A 82 6.60 6.74 -1.07
C GLY A 82 7.26 6.38 -2.40
N VAL A 83 7.72 7.40 -3.13
CA VAL A 83 8.49 7.25 -4.38
C VAL A 83 9.74 8.11 -4.37
N ARG A 84 10.61 7.93 -5.36
CA ARG A 84 11.81 8.77 -5.53
C ARG A 84 11.50 10.05 -6.29
N GLU A 85 10.79 9.93 -7.38
CA GLU A 85 10.47 11.03 -8.31
C GLU A 85 8.96 11.06 -8.59
N VAL A 86 8.41 12.24 -8.89
CA VAL A 86 6.97 12.45 -9.13
C VAL A 86 6.43 11.54 -10.25
N LYS A 87 7.23 11.31 -11.30
CA LYS A 87 6.85 10.42 -12.41
C LYS A 87 6.63 8.96 -12.01
N GLU A 88 7.11 8.56 -10.82
CA GLU A 88 6.92 7.22 -10.26
C GLU A 88 5.61 7.08 -9.45
N LEU A 89 4.84 8.16 -9.31
CA LEU A 89 3.51 8.14 -8.67
C LEU A 89 2.49 7.47 -9.59
N ALA A 90 2.65 6.16 -9.78
CA ALA A 90 1.70 5.36 -10.53
C ALA A 90 0.29 5.47 -9.92
N TYR A 91 -0.74 5.47 -10.76
CA TYR A 91 -2.16 5.57 -10.37
C TYR A 91 -2.56 6.85 -9.60
N HIS A 92 -1.71 7.90 -9.59
CA HIS A 92 -2.03 9.15 -8.88
C HIS A 92 -3.38 9.73 -9.34
N ASP A 93 -3.55 9.89 -10.64
CA ASP A 93 -4.80 10.45 -11.21
C ASP A 93 -6.00 9.53 -10.98
N TYR A 94 -5.80 8.22 -11.12
CA TYR A 94 -6.82 7.24 -10.79
C TYR A 94 -7.31 7.38 -9.34
N LEU A 95 -6.38 7.39 -8.38
CA LEU A 95 -6.70 7.47 -6.94
C LEU A 95 -7.35 8.80 -6.54
N THR A 96 -6.98 9.91 -7.22
CA THR A 96 -7.43 11.25 -6.84
C THR A 96 -8.62 11.75 -7.64
N GLN A 97 -8.84 11.26 -8.85
CA GLN A 97 -9.83 11.82 -9.77
C GLN A 97 -10.88 10.81 -10.24
N GLU A 98 -10.49 9.55 -10.49
CA GLU A 98 -11.36 8.55 -11.07
C GLU A 98 -12.06 7.71 -9.99
N LEU A 99 -11.28 7.16 -9.04
CA LEU A 99 -11.79 6.30 -7.98
C LEU A 99 -12.89 6.99 -7.13
N PRO A 100 -12.79 8.28 -6.75
CA PRO A 100 -13.87 8.98 -6.05
C PRO A 100 -15.16 9.16 -6.87
N LYS A 101 -15.09 8.95 -8.19
CA LYS A 101 -16.26 9.02 -9.10
C LYS A 101 -16.77 7.64 -9.52
N HIS A 102 -16.20 6.57 -8.96
CA HIS A 102 -16.60 5.21 -9.31
C HIS A 102 -18.05 4.95 -8.89
N GLU A 103 -18.86 4.39 -9.81
CA GLU A 103 -20.30 4.22 -9.66
C GLU A 103 -20.71 3.56 -8.34
N PHE A 104 -19.98 2.52 -7.90
CA PHE A 104 -20.32 1.75 -6.69
C PHE A 104 -19.46 2.09 -5.46
N LEU A 105 -18.26 2.59 -5.65
CA LEU A 105 -17.30 2.83 -4.57
C LEU A 105 -17.11 4.32 -4.24
N GLY A 106 -17.47 5.21 -5.16
CA GLY A 106 -17.12 6.63 -5.08
C GLY A 106 -17.57 7.31 -3.80
N ASP A 107 -18.76 6.98 -3.33
CA ASP A 107 -19.29 7.53 -2.07
C ASP A 107 -18.50 7.12 -0.84
N MET A 108 -18.11 5.85 -0.75
CA MET A 108 -17.27 5.31 0.34
C MET A 108 -15.87 5.89 0.27
N VAL A 109 -15.28 5.86 -0.91
CA VAL A 109 -13.94 6.41 -1.16
C VAL A 109 -13.89 7.90 -0.78
N SER A 110 -14.84 8.70 -1.24
CA SER A 110 -14.86 10.14 -0.96
C SER A 110 -14.97 10.49 0.52
N LYS A 111 -15.58 9.61 1.32
CA LYS A 111 -15.78 9.82 2.78
C LYS A 111 -14.64 9.24 3.64
N GLN A 112 -14.02 8.15 3.18
CA GLN A 112 -13.16 7.31 4.04
C GLN A 112 -11.73 7.21 3.54
N PHE A 113 -11.45 7.37 2.23
CA PHE A 113 -10.13 7.20 1.67
C PHE A 113 -9.30 8.47 1.75
N LEU A 114 -8.04 8.32 2.20
CA LEU A 114 -7.05 9.40 2.27
C LEU A 114 -5.78 8.93 1.56
N TYR A 115 -5.33 9.72 0.58
CA TYR A 115 -4.10 9.45 -0.16
C TYR A 115 -3.00 10.42 0.23
N TYR A 116 -1.85 9.90 0.66
CA TYR A 116 -0.69 10.68 1.10
C TYR A 116 0.57 10.25 0.33
N PRO A 117 0.81 10.78 -0.88
CA PRO A 117 2.03 10.54 -1.62
C PRO A 117 3.21 11.30 -1.03
N THR A 118 4.39 10.67 -1.00
CA THR A 118 5.67 11.28 -0.61
C THR A 118 6.72 11.09 -1.69
N VAL A 119 7.55 12.13 -1.93
CA VAL A 119 8.61 12.10 -2.92
C VAL A 119 9.94 12.46 -2.26
N THR A 120 11.02 11.70 -2.56
CA THR A 120 12.28 11.83 -1.82
C THR A 120 13.36 12.60 -2.56
N ARG A 121 13.37 12.65 -3.90
CA ARG A 121 14.50 13.17 -4.69
C ARG A 121 14.26 14.50 -5.39
N GLU A 122 13.06 15.01 -5.32
CA GLU A 122 12.71 16.29 -5.92
C GLU A 122 11.68 17.04 -5.05
N PRO A 123 11.50 18.36 -5.26
CA PRO A 123 10.50 19.13 -4.53
C PRO A 123 9.09 18.59 -4.75
N TYR A 124 8.35 18.41 -3.66
CA TYR A 124 6.99 17.93 -3.68
C TYR A 124 6.25 18.41 -2.42
N GLN A 125 4.91 18.41 -2.45
CA GLN A 125 4.08 18.82 -1.32
C GLN A 125 4.46 18.08 -0.03
N ASN A 126 4.65 16.74 -0.10
CA ASN A 126 5.12 15.92 1.01
C ASN A 126 6.51 15.37 0.66
N GLN A 127 7.53 16.20 0.75
CA GLN A 127 8.90 15.80 0.49
C GLN A 127 9.47 15.00 1.66
N GLY A 128 10.19 13.92 1.36
CA GLY A 128 10.87 13.08 2.32
C GLY A 128 10.39 11.63 2.33
N ARG A 129 10.95 10.83 3.24
CA ARG A 129 10.57 9.43 3.40
C ARG A 129 9.26 9.33 4.18
N LEU A 130 8.44 8.34 3.85
CA LEU A 130 7.21 8.08 4.61
C LEU A 130 7.49 7.73 6.09
N THR A 131 8.61 7.06 6.38
CA THR A 131 9.06 6.79 7.76
C THR A 131 9.28 8.06 8.55
N ASP A 132 9.96 9.05 7.94
CA ASP A 132 10.24 10.34 8.57
C ASP A 132 8.94 11.14 8.81
N ALA A 133 8.00 11.06 7.86
CA ALA A 133 6.69 11.69 7.99
C ALA A 133 5.86 11.09 9.15
N ILE A 134 5.98 9.79 9.39
CA ILE A 134 5.33 9.10 10.50
C ILE A 134 6.02 9.45 11.82
N GLU A 135 7.36 9.35 11.88
CA GLU A 135 8.13 9.59 13.13
C GLU A 135 8.01 11.05 13.62
N SER A 136 8.05 12.00 12.69
CA SER A 136 7.88 13.42 13.01
C SER A 136 6.43 13.81 13.32
N GLY A 137 5.46 12.95 13.09
CA GLY A 137 4.04 13.24 13.24
C GLY A 137 3.43 14.05 12.09
N LYS A 138 4.23 14.44 11.07
CA LYS A 138 3.78 15.24 9.93
C LYS A 138 2.66 14.57 9.14
N LEU A 139 2.72 13.23 8.95
CA LEU A 139 1.65 12.47 8.33
C LEU A 139 0.31 12.71 9.02
N PHE A 140 0.28 12.55 10.32
CA PHE A 140 -0.94 12.65 11.12
C PHE A 140 -1.48 14.08 11.13
N THR A 141 -0.61 15.06 11.35
CA THR A 141 -0.99 16.48 11.32
C THR A 141 -1.59 16.87 9.96
N ASN A 142 -0.95 16.47 8.86
CA ASN A 142 -1.43 16.82 7.52
C ASN A 142 -2.77 16.16 7.17
N LEU A 143 -3.06 14.98 7.73
CA LEU A 143 -4.33 14.27 7.50
C LEU A 143 -5.40 14.57 8.55
N GLY A 144 -5.09 15.36 9.58
CA GLY A 144 -6.01 15.63 10.68
C GLY A 144 -6.31 14.39 11.53
N LEU A 145 -5.36 13.44 11.62
CA LEU A 145 -5.50 12.20 12.37
C LEU A 145 -4.61 12.21 13.62
N PRO A 146 -5.01 11.49 14.67
CA PRO A 146 -4.12 11.27 15.81
C PRO A 146 -2.97 10.32 15.45
N PRO A 147 -1.84 10.34 16.20
CA PRO A 147 -0.75 9.39 16.05
C PRO A 147 -1.20 7.93 16.14
N PHE A 148 -0.38 7.00 15.64
CA PHE A 148 -0.63 5.56 15.71
C PHE A 148 -0.98 5.06 17.11
N ASP A 149 -2.04 4.24 17.17
CA ASP A 149 -2.53 3.60 18.38
C ASP A 149 -2.93 2.15 18.06
N ALA A 150 -2.26 1.16 18.65
CA ALA A 150 -2.53 -0.27 18.43
C ALA A 150 -3.94 -0.70 18.84
N ALA A 151 -4.61 0.05 19.73
CA ALA A 151 -6.00 -0.23 20.10
C ALA A 151 -6.98 0.11 18.96
N ARG A 152 -6.58 0.97 18.02
CA ARG A 152 -7.47 1.55 17.01
C ARG A 152 -7.03 1.29 15.59
N ASP A 153 -5.73 1.32 15.31
CA ASP A 153 -5.20 1.36 13.96
C ASP A 153 -4.73 -0.02 13.51
N ARG A 154 -4.87 -0.31 12.21
CA ARG A 154 -4.34 -1.51 11.55
C ARG A 154 -3.44 -1.09 10.41
N VAL A 155 -2.41 -1.89 10.13
CA VAL A 155 -1.39 -1.50 9.15
C VAL A 155 -1.07 -2.66 8.21
N MET A 156 -1.01 -2.37 6.93
CA MET A 156 -0.43 -3.24 5.90
C MET A 156 0.82 -2.58 5.32
N ILE A 157 1.87 -3.35 5.14
CA ILE A 157 3.16 -2.82 4.66
C ILE A 157 3.65 -3.63 3.47
N CYS A 158 3.95 -2.93 2.36
CA CYS A 158 4.56 -3.55 1.19
C CYS A 158 5.55 -2.59 0.51
N GLY A 159 6.76 -3.04 0.22
CA GLY A 159 7.76 -2.19 -0.43
C GLY A 159 9.19 -2.67 -0.25
N SER A 160 10.13 -1.73 -0.19
CA SER A 160 11.55 -2.02 -0.09
C SER A 160 11.92 -2.70 1.23
N PRO A 161 12.91 -3.63 1.24
CA PRO A 161 13.33 -4.34 2.45
C PRO A 161 13.70 -3.42 3.61
N GLN A 162 14.37 -2.30 3.33
CA GLN A 162 14.75 -1.35 4.37
C GLN A 162 13.51 -0.68 5.00
N MET A 163 12.53 -0.25 4.19
CA MET A 163 11.30 0.33 4.70
C MET A 163 10.51 -0.66 5.56
N LEU A 164 10.41 -1.93 5.12
CA LEU A 164 9.73 -2.97 5.88
C LEU A 164 10.34 -3.14 7.26
N LYS A 165 11.69 -3.20 7.33
CA LYS A 165 12.44 -3.34 8.58
C LYS A 165 12.22 -2.15 9.52
N ASP A 166 12.29 -0.93 8.99
CA ASP A 166 12.15 0.30 9.78
C ASP A 166 10.71 0.44 10.31
N LEU A 167 9.70 0.21 9.46
CA LEU A 167 8.30 0.26 9.87
C LEU A 167 7.92 -0.83 10.87
N LYS A 168 8.39 -2.08 10.65
CA LYS A 168 8.19 -3.16 11.61
C LYS A 168 8.68 -2.76 12.99
N ARG A 169 9.94 -2.34 13.12
CA ARG A 169 10.52 -1.87 14.37
C ARG A 169 9.73 -0.72 14.99
N MET A 170 9.30 0.23 14.15
CA MET A 170 8.53 1.39 14.60
C MET A 170 7.16 1.00 15.18
N LEU A 171 6.48 0.04 14.56
CA LEU A 171 5.18 -0.46 15.02
C LEU A 171 5.32 -1.32 16.29
N GLU A 172 6.30 -2.23 16.33
CA GLU A 172 6.57 -3.05 17.50
C GLU A 172 6.91 -2.19 18.74
N ASN A 173 7.69 -1.11 18.57
CA ASN A 173 7.96 -0.13 19.64
C ASN A 173 6.70 0.62 20.11
N ARG A 174 5.63 0.60 19.33
CA ARG A 174 4.31 1.15 19.67
C ARG A 174 3.29 0.07 20.06
N HIS A 175 3.80 -1.12 20.43
CA HIS A 175 3.01 -2.28 20.88
C HIS A 175 2.07 -2.90 19.85
N PHE A 176 2.26 -2.63 18.56
CA PHE A 176 1.59 -3.37 17.48
C PHE A 176 2.16 -4.77 17.37
N LYS A 177 1.30 -5.75 17.12
CA LYS A 177 1.67 -7.16 16.95
C LYS A 177 1.51 -7.57 15.49
N GLU A 178 2.54 -8.21 14.94
CA GLU A 178 2.50 -8.74 13.58
C GLU A 178 1.56 -9.94 13.49
N GLY A 179 0.65 -9.90 12.51
CA GLY A 179 -0.21 -11.00 12.13
C GLY A 179 0.42 -11.86 11.04
N ASN A 180 -0.19 -13.00 10.80
CA ASN A 180 0.17 -13.94 9.75
C ASN A 180 -1.06 -14.71 9.26
N THR A 181 -0.86 -15.68 8.36
CA THR A 181 -1.93 -16.48 7.76
C THR A 181 -2.72 -17.34 8.73
N THR A 182 -2.24 -17.53 9.96
CA THR A 182 -2.88 -18.36 10.99
C THR A 182 -3.38 -17.58 12.19
N THR A 183 -2.78 -16.43 12.45
CA THR A 183 -3.10 -15.60 13.62
C THR A 183 -3.19 -14.13 13.18
N PRO A 184 -4.38 -13.52 13.18
CA PRO A 184 -4.53 -12.11 12.87
C PRO A 184 -3.75 -11.22 13.86
N GLY A 185 -3.26 -10.09 13.35
CA GLY A 185 -2.49 -9.13 14.14
C GLY A 185 -2.93 -7.68 13.91
N ASP A 186 -2.17 -6.76 14.49
CA ASP A 186 -2.39 -5.32 14.28
C ASP A 186 -1.79 -4.85 12.95
N PHE A 187 -0.79 -5.57 12.44
CA PHE A 187 -0.20 -5.29 11.12
C PHE A 187 0.25 -6.56 10.42
N VAL A 188 0.33 -6.50 9.08
CA VAL A 188 0.87 -7.54 8.21
C VAL A 188 1.86 -6.95 7.22
N ILE A 189 2.83 -7.76 6.81
CA ILE A 189 3.93 -7.37 5.92
C ILE A 189 4.01 -8.33 4.74
N GLU A 190 4.23 -7.77 3.53
CA GLU A 190 4.64 -8.54 2.37
C GLU A 190 5.83 -7.86 1.67
N ARG A 191 6.78 -8.67 1.21
CA ARG A 191 7.95 -8.18 0.47
C ARG A 191 7.59 -7.98 -0.99
N ALA A 192 7.74 -6.75 -1.49
CA ALA A 192 7.54 -6.46 -2.93
C ALA A 192 8.64 -7.07 -3.82
N PHE A 193 9.79 -7.42 -3.22
CA PHE A 193 10.95 -7.97 -3.91
C PHE A 193 11.41 -9.23 -3.19
N ALA A 194 11.64 -10.31 -3.93
CA ALA A 194 12.37 -11.46 -3.42
C ALA A 194 13.85 -11.07 -3.24
N ASP A 195 14.44 -11.43 -2.12
CA ASP A 195 15.89 -11.33 -1.93
C ASP A 195 16.55 -12.22 -3.00
N GLN A 196 17.51 -11.65 -3.78
CA GLN A 196 18.39 -12.40 -4.66
C GLN A 196 19.49 -13.06 -3.86
#